data_12e7b012b1a0be3ce9210918eb80a80d
#
_entry.id   12e7b012b1a0be3ce9210918eb80a80d
#
_cell.length_a   1.000
_cell.length_b   1.000
_cell.length_c   1.000
_cell.angle_alpha   90.00
_cell.angle_beta   90.00
_cell.angle_gamma   90.00
#
_symmetry.space_group_name_H-M   'P 1'
#
loop_
_entity.id
_entity.type
_entity.pdbx_description
1 polymer ?
#
loop_
_entity_poly.entity_id
_entity_poly.type
_entity_poly.pdbx_seq_one_letter_code
_entity_poly.pdbx_strand_id
1 'polypeptide(L)'
;MYRRWTTILLLLTALAGCARPPTPTPTPVTTQLPSAAGSALTGVTVTASGEVVPVQKVQLSFIMAGRIQTVAVAEGDEVQPGQLLVQLETTDLQRTVAQAQLSLRQAQLRLEQLQELPDEADVGTARAAVSDAAAAYKSTQMNLTLTEHAVSVGDAVRAARFARDETYRQYQALVSRLGEEDSRTAAAHDAYLNALGAYNRAVESADLQLTTAKSEVTRTYHDLQQAQRNLDTLLKGPEEEEGELAQLNVEAAQLSLEAARTALDQAVLRAPFTGTVAALAVSPTETVLPGQTVLTLAGLGNLRIETTDLSERDVARVAVGQPATVYVEALGLEVGGKVVAIAPQATKVGGDVVYKAVIELGEQPAGLRWGMSVEVEIATG
;
A
#
# COMPACT_ATOMS: atom_id res chain seq x y z
N MET A 1 -57.48 8.39 9.99
CA MET A 1 -58.36 7.21 9.95
C MET A 1 -58.09 6.45 11.22
N TYR A 2 -58.87 6.62 12.28
CA TYR A 2 -60.01 5.83 12.81
C TYR A 2 -59.54 4.41 13.18
N ARG A 3 -59.66 3.85 14.43
CA ARG A 3 -60.71 3.84 15.48
C ARG A 3 -60.09 3.09 16.67
N ARG A 4 -59.97 3.51 17.93
CA ARG A 4 -60.99 3.56 19.01
C ARG A 4 -61.82 2.30 19.19
N TRP A 5 -61.77 1.71 20.41
CA TRP A 5 -62.88 1.24 21.25
C TRP A 5 -62.27 0.58 22.50
N THR A 6 -62.23 1.11 23.74
CA THR A 6 -63.33 1.27 24.78
C THR A 6 -64.15 0.02 24.91
N THR A 7 -64.29 -0.60 26.09
CA THR A 7 -65.17 -0.30 27.21
C THR A 7 -65.22 -1.46 28.19
N ILE A 8 -65.15 -1.25 29.51
CA ILE A 8 -66.24 -1.24 30.57
C ILE A 8 -66.33 -2.62 31.27
N LEU A 9 -66.10 -2.71 32.56
CA LEU A 9 -66.82 -2.49 33.82
C LEU A 9 -67.79 -3.64 34.19
N LEU A 10 -67.63 -4.24 35.39
CA LEU A 10 -68.69 -4.47 36.38
C LEU A 10 -68.19 -5.32 37.56
N LEU A 11 -68.05 -4.77 38.59
CA LEU A 11 -68.53 -4.81 39.99
C LEU A 11 -69.58 -5.90 40.28
N LEU A 12 -69.31 -6.76 41.29
CA LEU A 12 -70.40 -7.20 42.18
C LEU A 12 -69.84 -7.65 43.56
N THR A 13 -70.36 -7.01 44.57
CA THR A 13 -70.20 -7.27 46.02
C THR A 13 -71.08 -8.43 46.46
N ALA A 14 -70.65 -9.21 47.43
CA ALA A 14 -71.58 -9.86 48.40
C ALA A 14 -70.85 -10.15 49.73
N LEU A 15 -71.44 -9.54 50.77
CA LEU A 15 -71.22 -9.81 52.20
C LEU A 15 -71.77 -11.17 52.61
N ALA A 16 -71.19 -11.79 53.61
CA ALA A 16 -71.73 -12.52 54.75
C ALA A 16 -70.77 -13.60 55.15
N GLY A 17 -70.38 -13.92 56.35
CA GLY A 17 -70.96 -13.75 57.65
C GLY A 17 -70.02 -14.48 58.63
N CYS A 18 -70.03 -14.04 59.88
CA CYS A 18 -69.35 -14.51 61.04
C CYS A 18 -69.55 -15.99 61.37
N ALA A 19 -68.43 -16.72 61.67
CA ALA A 19 -68.42 -17.77 62.70
C ALA A 19 -67.00 -18.02 63.20
N ARG A 20 -66.78 -17.76 64.48
CA ARG A 20 -65.56 -18.09 65.24
C ARG A 20 -65.71 -19.48 65.81
N PRO A 21 -64.80 -20.45 65.60
CA PRO A 21 -64.60 -21.58 66.46
C PRO A 21 -63.33 -21.44 67.32
N PRO A 22 -63.21 -22.22 68.39
CA PRO A 22 -62.39 -21.91 69.55
C PRO A 22 -60.93 -22.17 69.37
N THR A 23 -60.11 -21.42 70.12
CA THR A 23 -58.68 -21.54 70.30
C THR A 23 -58.26 -22.91 70.86
N PRO A 24 -57.37 -23.63 70.17
CA PRO A 24 -56.60 -24.73 70.81
C PRO A 24 -55.37 -24.17 71.54
N THR A 25 -55.13 -24.66 72.66
CA THR A 25 -54.02 -24.51 73.62
C THR A 25 -52.67 -24.73 72.91
N PRO A 26 -51.63 -23.90 73.16
CA PRO A 26 -50.31 -24.15 72.58
C PRO A 26 -49.59 -25.36 73.24
N THR A 27 -49.28 -26.35 72.44
CA THR A 27 -48.32 -27.39 72.72
C THR A 27 -46.90 -26.82 72.49
N PRO A 28 -45.96 -27.07 73.40
CA PRO A 28 -44.60 -26.56 73.15
C PRO A 28 -43.96 -27.30 71.99
N VAL A 29 -43.80 -26.62 70.89
CA VAL A 29 -42.99 -27.11 69.76
C VAL A 29 -41.54 -26.87 70.14
N THR A 30 -40.85 -27.94 70.38
CA THR A 30 -39.39 -27.98 70.46
C THR A 30 -38.86 -27.60 69.06
N THR A 31 -38.43 -26.35 68.93
CA THR A 31 -37.72 -25.88 67.76
C THR A 31 -36.36 -26.53 67.68
N GLN A 32 -36.24 -27.66 66.98
CA GLN A 32 -34.96 -28.07 66.46
C GLN A 32 -34.51 -27.06 65.41
N LEU A 33 -33.50 -26.27 65.73
CA LEU A 33 -32.71 -25.57 64.73
C LEU A 33 -32.19 -26.61 63.73
N PRO A 34 -32.32 -26.42 62.42
CA PRO A 34 -31.52 -27.18 61.52
C PRO A 34 -30.04 -26.85 61.78
N SER A 35 -29.31 -27.80 62.29
CA SER A 35 -27.89 -27.78 62.34
C SER A 35 -27.41 -27.58 60.86
N ALA A 36 -27.07 -26.36 60.52
CA ALA A 36 -26.24 -26.12 59.38
C ALA A 36 -24.94 -26.89 59.57
N ALA A 37 -24.87 -28.08 58.99
CA ALA A 37 -23.60 -28.76 58.83
C ALA A 37 -22.79 -27.92 57.84
N GLY A 38 -22.24 -26.81 58.33
CA GLY A 38 -21.08 -26.22 57.77
C GLY A 38 -20.00 -27.29 57.86
N SER A 39 -19.66 -27.90 56.75
CA SER A 39 -18.40 -28.65 56.64
C SER A 39 -17.28 -27.68 56.99
N ALA A 40 -16.93 -27.61 58.26
CA ALA A 40 -15.65 -27.06 58.68
C ALA A 40 -14.60 -27.93 57.95
N LEU A 41 -14.06 -27.43 56.90
CA LEU A 41 -12.81 -27.93 56.31
C LEU A 41 -11.75 -27.74 57.40
N THR A 42 -11.46 -28.78 58.16
CA THR A 42 -10.31 -28.86 59.06
C THR A 42 -9.04 -29.07 58.21
N GLY A 43 -8.85 -28.24 57.26
CA GLY A 43 -7.64 -28.12 56.47
C GLY A 43 -6.88 -26.88 56.92
N VAL A 44 -5.59 -26.91 56.81
CA VAL A 44 -4.75 -25.70 56.95
C VAL A 44 -5.14 -24.73 55.89
N THR A 45 -5.75 -23.59 56.28
CA THR A 45 -6.09 -22.52 55.34
C THR A 45 -4.95 -21.52 55.27
N VAL A 46 -4.73 -20.94 54.11
CA VAL A 46 -3.85 -19.80 53.88
C VAL A 46 -4.74 -18.59 53.58
N THR A 47 -4.58 -17.55 54.39
CA THR A 47 -5.30 -16.30 54.22
C THR A 47 -4.42 -15.25 53.51
N ALA A 48 -4.94 -14.55 52.55
CA ALA A 48 -4.27 -13.46 51.86
C ALA A 48 -5.26 -12.35 51.51
N SER A 49 -4.81 -11.11 51.52
CA SER A 49 -5.55 -9.99 50.99
C SER A 49 -5.49 -9.98 49.44
N GLY A 50 -6.51 -9.50 48.81
CA GLY A 50 -6.58 -9.41 47.36
C GLY A 50 -7.39 -8.22 46.89
N GLU A 51 -7.36 -8.05 45.58
CA GLU A 51 -8.14 -7.01 44.87
C GLU A 51 -8.94 -7.65 43.74
N VAL A 52 -10.13 -7.13 43.51
CA VAL A 52 -10.96 -7.48 42.36
C VAL A 52 -10.40 -6.82 41.11
N VAL A 53 -10.05 -7.59 40.09
CA VAL A 53 -9.52 -7.08 38.84
C VAL A 53 -10.26 -7.66 37.63
N PRO A 54 -10.38 -6.94 36.52
CA PRO A 54 -10.96 -7.48 35.30
C PRO A 54 -10.03 -8.51 34.65
N VAL A 55 -10.60 -9.56 34.06
CA VAL A 55 -9.84 -10.56 33.31
C VAL A 55 -9.12 -9.93 32.08
N GLN A 56 -9.78 -8.99 31.42
CA GLN A 56 -9.23 -8.25 30.28
C GLN A 56 -9.13 -6.78 30.64
N LYS A 57 -7.95 -6.22 30.48
CA LYS A 57 -7.65 -4.80 30.69
C LYS A 57 -6.61 -4.36 29.68
N VAL A 58 -6.83 -3.22 29.04
CA VAL A 58 -5.86 -2.60 28.14
C VAL A 58 -5.83 -1.09 28.34
N GLN A 59 -4.63 -0.54 28.38
CA GLN A 59 -4.41 0.90 28.28
C GLN A 59 -4.17 1.23 26.79
N LEU A 60 -5.03 2.06 26.24
CA LEU A 60 -4.95 2.46 24.85
C LEU A 60 -4.22 3.80 24.73
N SER A 61 -3.30 3.86 23.78
CA SER A 61 -2.47 5.03 23.48
C SER A 61 -2.31 5.19 21.98
N PHE A 62 -2.03 6.39 21.51
CA PHE A 62 -1.61 6.61 20.13
C PHE A 62 -0.11 6.33 20.01
N ILE A 63 0.29 5.82 18.84
CA ILE A 63 1.71 5.61 18.48
C ILE A 63 2.33 6.85 17.83
N MET A 64 1.51 7.86 17.52
CA MET A 64 1.89 9.13 16.93
C MET A 64 1.41 10.31 17.77
N ALA A 65 2.12 11.44 17.68
CA ALA A 65 1.65 12.69 18.28
C ALA A 65 0.55 13.31 17.43
N GLY A 66 -0.42 13.94 18.08
CA GLY A 66 -1.48 14.65 17.39
C GLY A 66 -2.42 15.38 18.33
N ARG A 67 -3.26 16.24 17.76
CA ARG A 67 -4.32 16.92 18.49
C ARG A 67 -5.59 16.09 18.41
N ILE A 68 -6.29 15.92 19.54
CA ILE A 68 -7.55 15.21 19.60
C ILE A 68 -8.64 16.05 18.90
N GLN A 69 -9.25 15.45 17.88
CA GLN A 69 -10.38 16.04 17.17
C GLN A 69 -11.71 15.67 17.85
N THR A 70 -11.87 14.38 18.17
CA THR A 70 -13.12 13.84 18.70
C THR A 70 -12.85 12.80 19.76
N VAL A 71 -13.59 12.88 20.86
CA VAL A 71 -13.73 11.82 21.86
C VAL A 71 -15.18 11.33 21.76
N ALA A 72 -15.38 10.09 21.33
CA ALA A 72 -16.68 9.53 20.99
C ALA A 72 -17.31 8.76 22.15
N VAL A 73 -16.63 8.63 23.28
CA VAL A 73 -17.05 7.84 24.46
C VAL A 73 -16.78 8.61 25.75
N ALA A 74 -17.52 8.25 26.81
CA ALA A 74 -17.34 8.75 28.15
C ALA A 74 -16.93 7.61 29.10
N GLU A 75 -16.43 7.96 30.30
CA GLU A 75 -16.20 6.99 31.35
C GLU A 75 -17.51 6.29 31.75
N GLY A 76 -17.48 4.98 31.84
CA GLY A 76 -18.62 4.14 32.11
C GLY A 76 -19.36 3.61 30.87
N ASP A 77 -19.04 4.09 29.66
CA ASP A 77 -19.68 3.60 28.44
C ASP A 77 -19.23 2.18 28.11
N GLU A 78 -20.20 1.37 27.67
CA GLU A 78 -19.92 0.05 27.10
C GLU A 78 -19.62 0.18 25.60
N VAL A 79 -18.55 -0.47 25.14
CA VAL A 79 -18.09 -0.40 23.76
C VAL A 79 -17.93 -1.79 23.15
N GLN A 80 -18.07 -1.87 21.83
CA GLN A 80 -17.90 -3.10 21.06
C GLN A 80 -16.58 -3.08 20.27
N PRO A 81 -16.04 -4.25 19.87
CA PRO A 81 -14.84 -4.33 19.06
C PRO A 81 -14.95 -3.51 17.77
N GLY A 82 -13.92 -2.74 17.45
CA GLY A 82 -13.89 -1.85 16.29
C GLY A 82 -14.60 -0.50 16.45
N GLN A 83 -15.35 -0.29 17.55
CA GLN A 83 -16.02 0.99 17.81
C GLN A 83 -14.99 2.11 17.97
N LEU A 84 -15.27 3.27 17.36
CA LEU A 84 -14.46 4.48 17.49
C LEU A 84 -14.50 4.98 18.94
N LEU A 85 -13.33 5.21 19.51
CA LEU A 85 -13.17 5.75 20.86
C LEU A 85 -12.69 7.21 20.83
N VAL A 86 -11.52 7.41 20.24
CA VAL A 86 -10.88 8.72 20.11
C VAL A 86 -10.27 8.87 18.74
N GLN A 87 -10.33 10.05 18.17
CA GLN A 87 -9.74 10.36 16.86
C GLN A 87 -8.87 11.61 16.96
N LEU A 88 -7.69 11.55 16.39
CA LEU A 88 -6.82 12.70 16.18
C LEU A 88 -7.30 13.53 14.98
N GLU A 89 -6.78 14.74 14.84
CA GLU A 89 -6.97 15.56 13.64
C GLU A 89 -6.33 14.87 12.42
N THR A 90 -7.15 14.52 11.44
CA THR A 90 -6.74 13.69 10.30
C THR A 90 -6.63 14.44 8.98
N THR A 91 -6.84 15.76 8.95
CA THR A 91 -6.89 16.57 7.73
C THR A 91 -5.60 16.44 6.89
N ASP A 92 -4.44 16.49 7.53
CA ASP A 92 -3.15 16.38 6.85
C ASP A 92 -2.88 14.94 6.38
N LEU A 93 -3.25 13.95 7.17
CA LEU A 93 -3.15 12.53 6.81
C LEU A 93 -4.06 12.18 5.63
N GLN A 94 -5.28 12.71 5.60
CA GLN A 94 -6.20 12.53 4.47
C GLN A 94 -5.64 13.17 3.19
N ARG A 95 -5.00 14.35 3.30
CA ARG A 95 -4.30 14.97 2.16
C ARG A 95 -3.14 14.10 1.67
N THR A 96 -2.38 13.51 2.59
CA THR A 96 -1.28 12.60 2.24
C THR A 96 -1.79 11.35 1.52
N VAL A 97 -2.90 10.76 1.98
CA VAL A 97 -3.56 9.64 1.29
C VAL A 97 -4.00 10.04 -0.12
N ALA A 98 -4.65 11.21 -0.27
CA ALA A 98 -5.09 11.71 -1.57
C ALA A 98 -3.90 11.94 -2.52
N GLN A 99 -2.80 12.50 -2.02
CA GLN A 99 -1.56 12.68 -2.78
C GLN A 99 -0.98 11.35 -3.26
N ALA A 100 -0.89 10.36 -2.37
CA ALA A 100 -0.38 9.03 -2.71
C ALA A 100 -1.30 8.31 -3.73
N GLN A 101 -2.62 8.50 -3.64
CA GLN A 101 -3.57 7.99 -4.63
C GLN A 101 -3.34 8.59 -6.03
N LEU A 102 -3.09 9.91 -6.09
CA LEU A 102 -2.78 10.59 -7.36
C LEU A 102 -1.46 10.08 -7.95
N SER A 103 -0.43 9.90 -7.11
CA SER A 103 0.87 9.35 -7.56
C SER A 103 0.72 7.93 -8.11
N LEU A 104 -0.07 7.08 -7.44
CA LEU A 104 -0.37 5.74 -7.95
C LEU A 104 -1.09 5.80 -9.30
N ARG A 105 -2.09 6.67 -9.43
CA ARG A 105 -2.83 6.81 -10.69
C ARG A 105 -1.93 7.29 -11.83
N GLN A 106 -1.01 8.22 -11.56
CA GLN A 106 -0.03 8.69 -12.54
C GLN A 106 0.91 7.55 -12.99
N ALA A 107 1.43 6.76 -12.04
CA ALA A 107 2.27 5.61 -12.35
C ALA A 107 1.53 4.55 -13.20
N GLN A 108 0.26 4.26 -12.84
CA GLN A 108 -0.58 3.34 -13.62
C GLN A 108 -0.84 3.82 -15.05
N LEU A 109 -1.15 5.11 -15.23
CA LEU A 109 -1.36 5.69 -16.56
C LEU A 109 -0.07 5.63 -17.40
N ARG A 110 1.09 5.83 -16.76
CA ARG A 110 2.37 5.72 -17.48
C ARG A 110 2.63 4.28 -17.93
N LEU A 111 2.35 3.30 -17.09
CA LEU A 111 2.46 1.87 -17.46
C LEU A 111 1.48 1.52 -18.58
N GLU A 112 0.24 1.98 -18.49
CA GLU A 112 -0.79 1.78 -19.51
C GLU A 112 -0.35 2.35 -20.88
N GLN A 113 0.18 3.58 -20.90
CA GLN A 113 0.74 4.20 -22.10
C GLN A 113 1.88 3.40 -22.73
N LEU A 114 2.73 2.77 -21.91
CA LEU A 114 3.81 1.92 -22.41
C LEU A 114 3.32 0.54 -22.91
N GLN A 115 2.18 0.09 -22.44
CA GLN A 115 1.56 -1.16 -22.87
C GLN A 115 0.63 -1.00 -24.08
N GLU A 116 0.30 0.25 -24.45
CA GLU A 116 -0.54 0.54 -25.57
C GLU A 116 0.18 0.15 -26.88
N LEU A 117 -0.45 -0.70 -27.69
CA LEU A 117 0.10 -1.12 -28.97
C LEU A 117 0.17 0.10 -29.89
N PRO A 118 1.17 0.16 -30.81
CA PRO A 118 1.25 1.23 -31.80
C PRO A 118 -0.05 1.30 -32.62
N ASP A 119 -0.51 2.52 -32.90
CA ASP A 119 -1.69 2.72 -33.73
C ASP A 119 -1.47 2.11 -35.11
N GLU A 120 -2.44 1.36 -35.61
CA GLU A 120 -2.40 0.72 -36.92
C GLU A 120 -2.22 1.77 -38.04
N ALA A 121 -2.74 2.98 -37.86
CA ALA A 121 -2.55 4.11 -38.80
C ALA A 121 -1.09 4.56 -38.82
N ASP A 122 -0.42 4.66 -37.67
CA ASP A 122 0.98 5.04 -37.59
C ASP A 122 1.88 3.97 -38.23
N VAL A 123 1.60 2.70 -37.94
CA VAL A 123 2.30 1.57 -38.58
C VAL A 123 2.06 1.58 -40.09
N GLY A 124 0.84 1.86 -40.53
CA GLY A 124 0.50 2.03 -41.96
C GLY A 124 1.30 3.14 -42.62
N THR A 125 1.39 4.29 -41.99
CA THR A 125 2.17 5.45 -42.47
C THR A 125 3.67 5.13 -42.52
N ALA A 126 4.23 4.50 -41.52
CA ALA A 126 5.62 4.10 -41.51
C ALA A 126 5.96 3.07 -42.63
N ARG A 127 5.04 2.11 -42.87
CA ARG A 127 5.19 1.16 -43.98
C ARG A 127 5.15 1.83 -45.34
N ALA A 128 4.25 2.81 -45.52
CA ALA A 128 4.21 3.60 -46.73
C ALA A 128 5.53 4.38 -46.95
N ALA A 129 6.07 5.00 -45.89
CA ALA A 129 7.35 5.71 -45.99
C ALA A 129 8.51 4.79 -46.40
N VAL A 130 8.55 3.53 -45.90
CA VAL A 130 9.53 2.53 -46.35
C VAL A 130 9.35 2.17 -47.80
N SER A 131 8.10 1.99 -48.25
CA SER A 131 7.79 1.71 -49.67
C SER A 131 8.23 2.82 -50.59
N ASP A 132 7.96 4.09 -50.22
CA ASP A 132 8.33 5.27 -50.99
C ASP A 132 9.86 5.44 -51.06
N ALA A 133 10.55 5.28 -49.94
CA ALA A 133 12.00 5.34 -49.89
C ALA A 133 12.65 4.20 -50.71
N ALA A 134 12.08 2.99 -50.72
CA ALA A 134 12.54 1.87 -51.51
C ALA A 134 12.35 2.14 -53.02
N ALA A 135 11.22 2.72 -53.40
CA ALA A 135 10.96 3.12 -54.79
C ALA A 135 11.93 4.21 -55.24
N ALA A 136 12.19 5.21 -54.40
CA ALA A 136 13.18 6.28 -54.68
C ALA A 136 14.59 5.70 -54.85
N TYR A 137 15.02 4.82 -53.96
CA TYR A 137 16.34 4.15 -54.05
C TYR A 137 16.46 3.33 -55.30
N LYS A 138 15.46 2.55 -55.69
CA LYS A 138 15.44 1.77 -56.91
C LYS A 138 15.51 2.69 -58.16
N SER A 139 14.78 3.81 -58.15
CA SER A 139 14.82 4.80 -59.25
C SER A 139 16.21 5.42 -59.42
N THR A 140 16.87 5.80 -58.29
CA THR A 140 18.23 6.36 -58.37
C THR A 140 19.29 5.33 -58.79
N GLN A 141 19.16 4.06 -58.38
CA GLN A 141 20.00 2.97 -58.89
C GLN A 141 19.86 2.81 -60.42
N MET A 142 18.64 2.83 -60.90
CA MET A 142 18.39 2.76 -62.38
C MET A 142 19.00 3.96 -63.10
N ASN A 143 18.88 5.14 -62.51
CA ASN A 143 19.47 6.37 -63.04
C ASN A 143 21.00 6.31 -63.09
N LEU A 144 21.63 5.77 -62.02
CA LEU A 144 23.07 5.53 -61.97
C LEU A 144 23.51 4.59 -63.13
N THR A 145 22.80 3.45 -63.28
CA THR A 145 23.10 2.48 -64.36
C THR A 145 23.00 3.10 -65.73
N LEU A 146 21.98 3.93 -65.97
CA LEU A 146 21.82 4.68 -67.23
C LEU A 146 22.92 5.70 -67.42
N THR A 147 23.34 6.40 -66.36
CA THR A 147 24.42 7.38 -66.39
C THR A 147 25.76 6.70 -66.67
N GLU A 148 26.06 5.58 -66.00
CA GLU A 148 27.27 4.77 -66.25
C GLU A 148 27.34 4.30 -67.70
N HIS A 149 26.21 3.83 -68.21
CA HIS A 149 26.14 3.44 -69.63
C HIS A 149 26.34 4.66 -70.56
N ALA A 150 25.67 5.77 -70.31
CA ALA A 150 25.82 7.00 -71.08
C ALA A 150 27.26 7.54 -71.04
N VAL A 151 27.93 7.48 -69.91
CA VAL A 151 29.35 7.89 -69.80
C VAL A 151 30.28 6.91 -70.49
N SER A 152 30.07 5.59 -70.36
CA SER A 152 30.93 4.55 -70.93
C SER A 152 30.84 4.47 -72.46
N VAL A 153 29.66 4.71 -73.02
CA VAL A 153 29.38 4.72 -74.47
C VAL A 153 29.33 6.16 -75.02
N GLY A 154 29.54 7.16 -74.17
CA GLY A 154 29.28 8.57 -74.37
C GLY A 154 29.82 9.15 -75.67
N ASP A 155 28.86 9.47 -76.55
CA ASP A 155 29.20 10.06 -77.82
C ASP A 155 29.88 11.41 -77.66
N ALA A 156 29.59 12.19 -76.62
CA ALA A 156 30.19 13.48 -76.33
C ALA A 156 31.70 13.39 -76.04
N VAL A 157 32.12 12.50 -75.12
CA VAL A 157 33.53 12.26 -74.77
C VAL A 157 34.28 11.66 -75.98
N ARG A 158 33.62 10.72 -76.66
CA ARG A 158 34.17 10.06 -77.85
C ARG A 158 34.34 11.03 -79.02
N ALA A 159 33.32 11.86 -79.32
CA ALA A 159 33.37 12.89 -80.30
C ALA A 159 34.44 13.93 -80.00
N ALA A 160 34.54 14.41 -78.76
CA ALA A 160 35.54 15.39 -78.34
C ALA A 160 36.98 14.77 -78.42
N ARG A 161 37.14 13.49 -78.06
CA ARG A 161 38.39 12.76 -78.25
C ARG A 161 38.76 12.66 -79.73
N PHE A 162 37.83 12.26 -80.55
CA PHE A 162 38.06 12.17 -82.01
C PHE A 162 38.50 13.52 -82.60
N ALA A 163 37.79 14.60 -82.25
CA ALA A 163 38.12 15.96 -82.65
C ALA A 163 39.54 16.39 -82.18
N ARG A 164 39.91 16.10 -80.97
CA ARG A 164 41.25 16.31 -80.37
C ARG A 164 42.31 15.56 -81.18
N ASP A 165 42.12 14.25 -81.41
CA ASP A 165 43.08 13.37 -82.05
C ASP A 165 43.23 13.75 -83.52
N GLU A 166 42.15 14.19 -84.18
CA GLU A 166 42.20 14.66 -85.59
C GLU A 166 42.92 16.02 -85.70
N THR A 167 42.62 16.98 -84.85
CA THR A 167 43.33 18.29 -84.85
C THR A 167 44.81 18.12 -84.49
N TYR A 168 45.12 17.21 -83.60
CA TYR A 168 46.53 16.85 -83.25
C TYR A 168 47.25 16.28 -84.48
N ARG A 169 46.65 15.35 -85.22
CA ARG A 169 47.26 14.82 -86.48
C ARG A 169 47.46 15.89 -87.52
N GLN A 170 46.53 16.82 -87.71
CA GLN A 170 46.62 17.95 -88.57
C GLN A 170 47.79 18.88 -88.20
N TYR A 171 47.88 19.19 -86.90
CA TYR A 171 48.99 19.99 -86.39
C TYR A 171 50.33 19.34 -86.69
N GLN A 172 50.50 18.06 -86.33
CA GLN A 172 51.74 17.28 -86.60
C GLN A 172 52.10 17.24 -88.06
N ALA A 173 51.15 17.04 -88.92
CA ALA A 173 51.38 17.04 -90.40
C ALA A 173 51.83 18.42 -90.89
N LEU A 174 51.36 19.51 -90.37
CA LEU A 174 51.79 20.87 -90.72
C LEU A 174 53.17 21.20 -90.15
N VAL A 175 53.48 20.81 -88.91
CA VAL A 175 54.81 20.94 -88.28
C VAL A 175 55.87 20.25 -89.13
N SER A 176 55.61 19.03 -89.60
CA SER A 176 56.51 18.28 -90.43
C SER A 176 56.76 18.83 -91.84
N ARG A 177 55.77 19.56 -92.35
CA ARG A 177 55.82 20.16 -93.76
C ARG A 177 56.31 21.58 -93.80
N LEU A 178 55.99 22.41 -92.80
CA LEU A 178 56.13 23.87 -92.84
C LEU A 178 57.03 24.41 -91.70
N GLY A 179 57.27 23.60 -90.67
CA GLY A 179 57.99 24.00 -89.44
C GLY A 179 57.05 24.63 -88.44
N GLU A 180 57.51 24.90 -87.23
CA GLU A 180 56.72 25.41 -86.09
C GLU A 180 56.41 26.89 -86.26
N GLU A 181 57.21 27.70 -86.97
CA GLU A 181 57.04 29.16 -87.10
C GLU A 181 56.04 29.58 -88.13
N ASP A 182 55.49 28.71 -89.00
CA ASP A 182 54.51 29.02 -90.01
C ASP A 182 53.14 29.35 -89.30
N SER A 183 52.51 30.42 -89.77
CA SER A 183 51.20 30.89 -89.21
C SER A 183 50.08 29.87 -89.34
N ARG A 184 50.17 28.93 -90.29
CA ARG A 184 49.22 27.83 -90.49
C ARG A 184 49.42 26.75 -89.46
N THR A 185 50.68 26.54 -89.08
CA THR A 185 51.04 25.61 -87.99
C THR A 185 50.60 26.14 -86.63
N ALA A 186 50.74 27.47 -86.37
CA ALA A 186 50.26 28.10 -85.15
C ALA A 186 48.71 28.02 -85.07
N ALA A 187 47.98 28.28 -86.17
CA ALA A 187 46.51 28.17 -86.24
C ALA A 187 46.03 26.70 -85.94
N ALA A 188 46.78 25.69 -86.46
CA ALA A 188 46.47 24.28 -86.23
C ALA A 188 46.75 23.87 -84.77
N HIS A 189 47.81 24.46 -84.16
CA HIS A 189 48.11 24.28 -82.72
C HIS A 189 46.96 24.88 -81.84
N ASP A 190 46.49 26.08 -82.18
CA ASP A 190 45.36 26.69 -81.45
C ASP A 190 44.10 25.86 -81.60
N ALA A 191 43.82 25.31 -82.77
CA ALA A 191 42.71 24.38 -82.99
C ALA A 191 42.81 23.12 -82.18
N TYR A 192 44.02 22.55 -82.06
CA TYR A 192 44.28 21.38 -81.16
C TYR A 192 44.05 21.76 -79.69
N LEU A 193 44.58 22.91 -79.24
CA LEU A 193 44.42 23.34 -77.84
C LEU A 193 42.89 23.57 -77.51
N ASN A 194 42.16 24.13 -78.43
CA ASN A 194 40.70 24.28 -78.25
C ASN A 194 40.00 22.93 -78.20
N ALA A 195 40.35 21.98 -79.06
CA ALA A 195 39.81 20.62 -79.04
C ALA A 195 40.20 19.85 -77.80
N LEU A 196 41.43 20.01 -77.28
CA LEU A 196 41.90 19.44 -76.03
C LEU A 196 41.07 20.03 -74.85
N GLY A 197 40.89 21.35 -74.83
CA GLY A 197 40.03 21.97 -73.84
C GLY A 197 38.58 21.46 -73.85
N ALA A 198 38.03 21.23 -75.02
CA ALA A 198 36.70 20.66 -75.23
C ALA A 198 36.62 19.21 -74.70
N TYR A 199 37.68 18.40 -74.96
CA TYR A 199 37.76 17.03 -74.45
C TYR A 199 37.83 17.00 -72.91
N ASN A 200 38.69 17.83 -72.33
CA ASN A 200 38.80 17.89 -70.84
C ASN A 200 37.46 18.28 -70.19
N ARG A 201 36.75 19.31 -70.73
CA ARG A 201 35.44 19.66 -70.24
C ARG A 201 34.42 18.54 -70.40
N ALA A 202 34.45 17.78 -71.49
CA ALA A 202 33.55 16.65 -71.68
C ALA A 202 33.82 15.52 -70.64
N VAL A 203 35.09 15.21 -70.32
CA VAL A 203 35.47 14.24 -69.32
C VAL A 203 35.06 14.71 -67.93
N GLU A 204 35.33 15.98 -67.55
CA GLU A 204 34.92 16.56 -66.27
C GLU A 204 33.41 16.55 -66.08
N SER A 205 32.66 16.89 -67.13
CA SER A 205 31.17 16.86 -67.09
C SER A 205 30.65 15.45 -66.89
N ALA A 206 31.25 14.45 -67.53
CA ALA A 206 30.90 13.03 -67.40
C ALA A 206 31.20 12.50 -65.98
N ASP A 207 32.35 12.86 -65.42
CA ASP A 207 32.74 12.48 -64.08
C ASP A 207 31.82 13.13 -63.00
N LEU A 208 31.50 14.42 -63.22
CA LEU A 208 30.56 15.12 -62.32
C LEU A 208 29.17 14.48 -62.34
N GLN A 209 28.61 14.15 -63.53
CA GLN A 209 27.34 13.45 -63.67
C GLN A 209 27.33 12.10 -62.92
N LEU A 210 28.42 11.31 -63.11
CA LEU A 210 28.57 10.02 -62.43
C LEU A 210 28.66 10.17 -60.89
N THR A 211 29.48 11.12 -60.46
CA THR A 211 29.62 11.42 -59.00
C THR A 211 28.30 11.88 -58.37
N THR A 212 27.57 12.74 -59.08
CA THR A 212 26.24 13.19 -58.63
C THR A 212 25.26 12.01 -58.55
N ALA A 213 25.22 11.15 -59.57
CA ALA A 213 24.35 9.97 -59.55
C ALA A 213 24.70 8.98 -58.41
N LYS A 214 25.98 8.77 -58.15
CA LYS A 214 26.43 7.96 -57.02
C LYS A 214 26.05 8.55 -55.66
N SER A 215 26.21 9.87 -55.52
CA SER A 215 25.83 10.57 -54.29
C SER A 215 24.31 10.47 -54.04
N GLU A 216 23.50 10.56 -55.06
CA GLU A 216 22.04 10.43 -54.99
C GLU A 216 21.60 9.01 -54.55
N VAL A 217 22.25 7.97 -55.12
CA VAL A 217 22.03 6.58 -54.67
C VAL A 217 22.37 6.41 -53.17
N THR A 218 23.50 6.97 -52.75
CA THR A 218 23.93 6.91 -51.35
C THR A 218 22.92 7.60 -50.45
N ARG A 219 22.44 8.78 -50.81
CA ARG A 219 21.43 9.53 -50.08
C ARG A 219 20.13 8.74 -49.91
N THR A 220 19.58 8.25 -51.05
CA THR A 220 18.31 7.50 -51.01
C THR A 220 18.43 6.14 -50.29
N TYR A 221 19.62 5.52 -50.29
CA TYR A 221 19.89 4.36 -49.44
C TYR A 221 19.81 4.68 -47.97
N HIS A 222 20.40 5.78 -47.53
CA HIS A 222 20.31 6.22 -46.12
C HIS A 222 18.86 6.57 -45.75
N ASP A 223 18.11 7.20 -46.64
CA ASP A 223 16.70 7.51 -46.41
C ASP A 223 15.87 6.23 -46.22
N LEU A 224 16.11 5.19 -47.04
CA LEU A 224 15.48 3.88 -46.91
C LEU A 224 15.84 3.22 -45.56
N GLN A 225 17.12 3.21 -45.19
CA GLN A 225 17.55 2.67 -43.91
C GLN A 225 16.91 3.42 -42.75
N GLN A 226 16.75 4.74 -42.84
CA GLN A 226 16.11 5.52 -41.77
C GLN A 226 14.62 5.19 -41.68
N ALA A 227 13.92 5.07 -42.80
CA ALA A 227 12.52 4.66 -42.80
C ALA A 227 12.31 3.26 -42.23
N GLN A 228 13.21 2.32 -42.57
CA GLN A 228 13.19 0.96 -41.99
C GLN A 228 13.43 0.95 -40.48
N ARG A 229 14.39 1.73 -40.00
CA ARG A 229 14.66 1.85 -38.55
C ARG A 229 13.46 2.45 -37.81
N ASN A 230 12.83 3.47 -38.39
CA ASN A 230 11.64 4.09 -37.79
C ASN A 230 10.49 3.08 -37.66
N LEU A 231 10.23 2.30 -38.70
CA LEU A 231 9.23 1.24 -38.68
C LEU A 231 9.58 0.15 -37.64
N ASP A 232 10.83 -0.30 -37.58
CA ASP A 232 11.29 -1.32 -36.64
C ASP A 232 11.15 -0.85 -35.19
N THR A 233 11.54 0.40 -34.91
CA THR A 233 11.37 1.02 -33.59
C THR A 233 9.88 1.10 -33.22
N LEU A 234 9.03 1.50 -34.16
CA LEU A 234 7.58 1.57 -33.91
C LEU A 234 6.98 0.19 -33.63
N LEU A 235 7.39 -0.84 -34.38
CA LEU A 235 6.90 -2.22 -34.21
C LEU A 235 7.40 -2.90 -32.95
N LYS A 236 8.58 -2.56 -32.48
CA LYS A 236 9.13 -3.09 -31.21
C LYS A 236 8.41 -2.52 -30.01
N GLY A 237 7.82 -1.33 -30.14
CA GLY A 237 7.26 -0.61 -29.01
C GLY A 237 8.34 -0.12 -28.03
N PRO A 238 7.92 0.23 -26.80
CA PRO A 238 8.83 0.62 -25.71
C PRO A 238 9.80 -0.51 -25.38
N GLU A 239 11.00 -0.16 -24.92
CA GLU A 239 11.96 -1.16 -24.47
C GLU A 239 11.42 -1.90 -23.23
N GLU A 240 11.67 -3.20 -23.13
CA GLU A 240 11.23 -4.06 -22.03
C GLU A 240 11.64 -3.48 -20.67
N GLU A 241 12.83 -2.89 -20.59
CA GLU A 241 13.37 -2.20 -19.41
C GLU A 241 12.51 -1.00 -18.99
N GLU A 242 11.98 -0.21 -19.95
CA GLU A 242 11.07 0.91 -19.65
C GLU A 242 9.74 0.41 -19.05
N GLY A 243 9.22 -0.70 -19.55
CA GLY A 243 8.03 -1.36 -19.03
C GLY A 243 8.24 -1.86 -17.59
N GLU A 244 9.38 -2.50 -17.32
CA GLU A 244 9.76 -2.97 -15.98
C GLU A 244 9.91 -1.80 -15.00
N LEU A 245 10.60 -0.72 -15.39
CA LEU A 245 10.73 0.49 -14.59
C LEU A 245 9.37 1.13 -14.29
N ALA A 246 8.46 1.17 -15.25
CA ALA A 246 7.12 1.69 -15.03
C ALA A 246 6.32 0.82 -14.04
N GLN A 247 6.48 -0.50 -14.08
CA GLN A 247 5.87 -1.43 -13.15
C GLN A 247 6.41 -1.25 -11.73
N LEU A 248 7.73 -1.11 -11.56
CA LEU A 248 8.36 -0.80 -10.27
C LEU A 248 7.85 0.54 -9.70
N ASN A 249 7.63 1.54 -10.55
CA ASN A 249 7.05 2.82 -10.11
C ASN A 249 5.59 2.67 -9.62
N VAL A 250 4.80 1.80 -10.23
CA VAL A 250 3.45 1.47 -9.75
C VAL A 250 3.53 0.81 -8.38
N GLU A 251 4.42 -0.15 -8.19
CA GLU A 251 4.60 -0.84 -6.91
C GLU A 251 5.07 0.12 -5.81
N ALA A 252 6.04 0.98 -6.09
CA ALA A 252 6.51 2.01 -5.15
C ALA A 252 5.39 2.98 -4.74
N ALA A 253 4.54 3.38 -5.70
CA ALA A 253 3.39 4.24 -5.43
C ALA A 253 2.30 3.51 -4.61
N GLN A 254 2.10 2.20 -4.81
CA GLN A 254 1.20 1.37 -4.01
C GLN A 254 1.66 1.29 -2.56
N LEU A 255 2.95 1.01 -2.33
CA LEU A 255 3.54 0.98 -0.99
C LEU A 255 3.42 2.34 -0.28
N SER A 256 3.61 3.44 -1.01
CA SER A 256 3.42 4.78 -0.48
C SER A 256 1.97 5.05 -0.06
N LEU A 257 1.00 4.59 -0.85
CA LEU A 257 -0.42 4.71 -0.51
C LEU A 257 -0.78 3.86 0.72
N GLU A 258 -0.26 2.65 0.81
CA GLU A 258 -0.47 1.77 1.97
C GLU A 258 0.11 2.38 3.25
N ALA A 259 1.32 2.93 3.20
CA ALA A 259 1.93 3.65 4.32
C ALA A 259 1.08 4.86 4.76
N ALA A 260 0.58 5.65 3.81
CA ALA A 260 -0.28 6.79 4.10
C ALA A 260 -1.62 6.37 4.74
N ARG A 261 -2.23 5.27 4.28
CA ARG A 261 -3.46 4.70 4.87
C ARG A 261 -3.21 4.18 6.28
N THR A 262 -2.11 3.47 6.48
CA THR A 262 -1.72 2.97 7.80
C THR A 262 -1.53 4.13 8.80
N ALA A 263 -0.88 5.21 8.39
CA ALA A 263 -0.72 6.40 9.22
C ALA A 263 -2.10 7.05 9.56
N LEU A 264 -3.03 7.06 8.62
CA LEU A 264 -4.39 7.55 8.86
C LEU A 264 -5.16 6.65 9.83
N ASP A 265 -5.06 5.33 9.70
CA ASP A 265 -5.70 4.36 10.61
C ASP A 265 -5.12 4.46 12.02
N GLN A 266 -3.82 4.71 12.16
CA GLN A 266 -3.16 4.91 13.44
C GLN A 266 -3.59 6.20 14.17
N ALA A 267 -4.20 7.16 13.47
CA ALA A 267 -4.80 8.35 14.06
C ALA A 267 -6.21 8.11 14.65
N VAL A 268 -6.72 6.87 14.54
CA VAL A 268 -8.06 6.47 15.02
C VAL A 268 -7.91 5.36 16.05
N LEU A 269 -8.29 5.65 17.29
CA LEU A 269 -8.27 4.68 18.37
C LEU A 269 -9.59 3.94 18.44
N ARG A 270 -9.55 2.61 18.31
CA ARG A 270 -10.73 1.74 18.32
C ARG A 270 -10.65 0.73 19.48
N ALA A 271 -11.80 0.27 19.93
CA ALA A 271 -11.88 -0.77 20.94
C ALA A 271 -11.40 -2.13 20.42
N PRO A 272 -10.42 -2.79 21.07
CA PRO A 272 -9.92 -4.09 20.64
C PRO A 272 -10.86 -5.26 21.05
N PHE A 273 -11.68 -5.08 22.06
CA PHE A 273 -12.64 -6.06 22.57
C PHE A 273 -13.87 -5.37 23.19
N THR A 274 -14.91 -6.13 23.47
CA THR A 274 -16.09 -5.65 24.19
C THR A 274 -15.75 -5.36 25.65
N GLY A 275 -15.99 -4.14 26.11
CA GLY A 275 -15.67 -3.75 27.49
C GLY A 275 -16.27 -2.41 27.86
N THR A 276 -15.94 -1.94 29.05
CA THR A 276 -16.35 -0.65 29.59
C THR A 276 -15.15 0.29 29.65
N VAL A 277 -15.33 1.54 29.30
CA VAL A 277 -14.33 2.61 29.47
C VAL A 277 -14.16 2.88 30.96
N ALA A 278 -13.08 2.39 31.53
CA ALA A 278 -12.83 2.48 32.97
C ALA A 278 -12.23 3.84 33.39
N ALA A 279 -11.44 4.44 32.50
CA ALA A 279 -10.88 5.78 32.70
C ALA A 279 -10.61 6.45 31.36
N LEU A 280 -10.84 7.75 31.27
CA LEU A 280 -10.55 8.59 30.13
C LEU A 280 -9.61 9.72 30.56
N ALA A 281 -8.35 9.68 30.07
CA ALA A 281 -7.28 10.58 30.51
C ALA A 281 -7.10 11.82 29.63
N VAL A 282 -8.00 12.05 28.65
CA VAL A 282 -7.81 13.10 27.65
C VAL A 282 -9.12 13.83 27.35
N SER A 283 -9.00 15.05 26.83
CA SER A 283 -10.12 15.91 26.44
C SER A 283 -10.05 16.32 24.96
N PRO A 284 -11.17 16.67 24.33
CA PRO A 284 -11.16 17.25 22.98
C PRO A 284 -10.24 18.47 22.89
N THR A 285 -9.56 18.64 21.76
CA THR A 285 -8.57 19.69 21.47
C THR A 285 -7.22 19.59 22.21
N GLU A 286 -7.05 18.62 23.08
CA GLU A 286 -5.77 18.36 23.75
C GLU A 286 -4.76 17.71 22.76
N THR A 287 -3.46 17.96 23.00
CA THR A 287 -2.40 17.33 22.23
C THR A 287 -1.83 16.15 23.03
N VAL A 288 -1.75 15.00 22.38
CA VAL A 288 -1.18 13.77 22.97
C VAL A 288 0.15 13.42 22.35
N LEU A 289 0.99 12.77 23.16
CA LEU A 289 2.29 12.25 22.76
C LEU A 289 2.23 10.74 22.50
N PRO A 290 3.14 10.18 21.68
CA PRO A 290 3.23 8.75 21.48
C PRO A 290 3.40 7.99 22.79
N GLY A 291 2.60 6.94 23.00
CA GLY A 291 2.63 6.12 24.21
C GLY A 291 1.93 6.72 25.45
N GLN A 292 1.43 7.95 25.35
CA GLN A 292 0.59 8.52 26.42
C GLN A 292 -0.73 7.77 26.50
N THR A 293 -1.08 7.27 27.69
CA THR A 293 -2.37 6.59 27.90
C THR A 293 -3.52 7.55 27.66
N VAL A 294 -4.40 7.21 26.73
CA VAL A 294 -5.60 8.00 26.35
C VAL A 294 -6.80 7.53 27.13
N LEU A 295 -7.01 6.23 27.19
CA LEU A 295 -8.09 5.62 27.98
C LEU A 295 -7.72 4.21 28.41
N THR A 296 -8.41 3.73 29.45
CA THR A 296 -8.32 2.36 29.91
C THR A 296 -9.65 1.66 29.62
N LEU A 297 -9.57 0.55 28.86
CA LEU A 297 -10.70 -0.32 28.57
C LEU A 297 -10.60 -1.59 29.41
N ALA A 298 -11.69 -2.00 30.04
CA ALA A 298 -11.76 -3.18 30.89
C ALA A 298 -13.03 -4.00 30.62
N GLY A 299 -12.87 -5.32 30.65
CA GLY A 299 -13.99 -6.26 30.56
C GLY A 299 -14.61 -6.49 31.96
N LEU A 300 -15.52 -5.61 32.38
CA LEU A 300 -16.12 -5.68 33.71
C LEU A 300 -17.16 -6.82 33.86
N GLY A 301 -17.56 -7.46 32.76
CA GLY A 301 -18.44 -8.65 32.82
C GLY A 301 -17.79 -9.89 33.40
N ASN A 302 -16.45 -9.96 33.41
CA ASN A 302 -15.69 -11.07 33.98
C ASN A 302 -14.60 -10.53 34.90
N LEU A 303 -14.81 -10.64 36.20
CA LEU A 303 -13.86 -10.22 37.23
C LEU A 303 -13.20 -11.44 37.86
N ARG A 304 -11.98 -11.27 38.30
CA ARG A 304 -11.18 -12.26 39.07
C ARG A 304 -10.56 -11.57 40.25
N ILE A 305 -10.04 -12.36 41.17
CA ILE A 305 -9.31 -11.86 42.31
C ILE A 305 -7.82 -12.11 42.13
N GLU A 306 -7.03 -11.09 42.43
CA GLU A 306 -5.56 -11.21 42.49
C GLU A 306 -5.12 -10.93 43.93
N THR A 307 -4.39 -11.87 44.58
CA THR A 307 -3.84 -11.64 45.90
C THR A 307 -2.71 -10.62 45.85
N THR A 308 -2.58 -9.82 46.90
CA THR A 308 -1.60 -8.72 46.99
C THR A 308 -0.49 -8.98 48.01
N ASP A 309 -0.69 -9.90 48.95
CA ASP A 309 0.18 -10.14 50.10
C ASP A 309 0.46 -11.61 50.42
N LEU A 310 0.22 -12.54 49.47
CA LEU A 310 0.51 -13.97 49.69
C LEU A 310 2.02 -14.17 49.89
N SER A 311 2.38 -14.56 51.12
CA SER A 311 3.79 -14.67 51.53
C SER A 311 4.54 -15.79 50.83
N GLU A 312 5.88 -15.70 50.79
CA GLU A 312 6.77 -16.75 50.24
C GLU A 312 6.57 -18.11 50.99
N ARG A 313 6.24 -18.09 52.27
CA ARG A 313 5.99 -19.31 53.06
C ARG A 313 4.65 -19.95 52.71
N ASP A 314 3.66 -19.10 52.41
CA ASP A 314 2.30 -19.55 52.16
C ASP A 314 2.12 -20.01 50.73
N VAL A 315 2.76 -19.36 49.75
CA VAL A 315 2.68 -19.76 48.32
C VAL A 315 3.18 -21.19 48.09
N ALA A 316 4.14 -21.67 48.91
CA ALA A 316 4.65 -23.04 48.81
C ALA A 316 3.57 -24.12 49.14
N ARG A 317 2.48 -23.74 49.79
CA ARG A 317 1.34 -24.60 50.14
C ARG A 317 0.15 -24.43 49.20
N VAL A 318 0.15 -23.37 48.39
CA VAL A 318 -0.92 -23.05 47.43
C VAL A 318 -0.63 -23.74 46.11
N ALA A 319 -1.62 -24.41 45.54
CA ALA A 319 -1.52 -25.05 44.25
C ALA A 319 -2.70 -24.66 43.34
N VAL A 320 -2.44 -24.63 42.01
CA VAL A 320 -3.50 -24.42 41.03
C VAL A 320 -4.55 -25.53 41.16
N GLY A 321 -5.80 -25.13 41.16
CA GLY A 321 -6.93 -26.04 41.32
C GLY A 321 -7.53 -26.09 42.71
N GLN A 322 -6.87 -25.54 43.72
CA GLN A 322 -7.41 -25.51 45.09
C GLN A 322 -8.63 -24.61 45.18
N PRO A 323 -9.64 -25.02 45.99
CA PRO A 323 -10.80 -24.16 46.27
C PRO A 323 -10.37 -23.00 47.17
N ALA A 324 -11.00 -21.85 46.93
CA ALA A 324 -10.81 -20.64 47.72
C ALA A 324 -12.16 -20.02 48.07
N THR A 325 -12.24 -19.48 49.27
CA THR A 325 -13.38 -18.66 49.73
C THR A 325 -12.91 -17.21 49.68
N VAL A 326 -13.67 -16.37 49.00
CA VAL A 326 -13.38 -14.94 48.85
C VAL A 326 -14.42 -14.16 49.64
N TYR A 327 -13.99 -13.43 50.63
CA TYR A 327 -14.83 -12.49 51.39
C TYR A 327 -14.69 -11.09 50.78
N VAL A 328 -15.76 -10.57 50.26
CA VAL A 328 -15.80 -9.20 49.66
C VAL A 328 -16.26 -8.23 50.77
N GLU A 329 -15.29 -7.51 51.36
CA GLU A 329 -15.57 -6.63 52.53
C GLU A 329 -16.67 -5.60 52.24
N ALA A 330 -16.64 -4.94 51.08
CA ALA A 330 -17.58 -3.88 50.70
C ALA A 330 -19.03 -4.38 50.55
N LEU A 331 -19.23 -5.68 50.29
CA LEU A 331 -20.55 -6.28 50.06
C LEU A 331 -20.98 -7.15 51.24
N GLY A 332 -20.04 -7.51 52.14
CA GLY A 332 -20.31 -8.41 53.25
C GLY A 332 -20.70 -9.84 52.81
N LEU A 333 -20.19 -10.28 51.66
CA LEU A 333 -20.56 -11.55 51.01
C LEU A 333 -19.33 -12.46 50.88
N GLU A 334 -19.56 -13.76 51.09
CA GLU A 334 -18.61 -14.80 50.75
C GLU A 334 -18.95 -15.43 49.41
N VAL A 335 -17.92 -15.58 48.57
CA VAL A 335 -18.05 -16.17 47.24
C VAL A 335 -17.03 -17.28 47.07
N GLY A 336 -17.49 -18.43 46.62
CA GLY A 336 -16.60 -19.56 46.28
C GLY A 336 -15.82 -19.27 45.00
N GLY A 337 -14.54 -19.63 45.02
CA GLY A 337 -13.64 -19.50 43.88
C GLY A 337 -12.65 -20.64 43.82
N LYS A 338 -11.78 -20.57 42.81
CA LYS A 338 -10.72 -21.56 42.59
C LYS A 338 -9.44 -20.86 42.12
N VAL A 339 -8.31 -21.30 42.66
CA VAL A 339 -6.99 -20.85 42.23
C VAL A 339 -6.75 -21.33 40.78
N VAL A 340 -6.60 -20.42 39.84
CA VAL A 340 -6.37 -20.73 38.41
C VAL A 340 -4.93 -20.48 37.97
N ALA A 341 -4.22 -19.59 38.64
CA ALA A 341 -2.80 -19.35 38.38
C ALA A 341 -2.07 -18.81 39.60
N ILE A 342 -0.78 -19.04 39.65
CA ILE A 342 0.14 -18.45 40.63
C ILE A 342 1.26 -17.81 39.83
N ALA A 343 1.57 -16.54 40.13
CA ALA A 343 2.63 -15.83 39.42
C ALA A 343 3.99 -16.51 39.68
N PRO A 344 4.77 -16.82 38.66
CA PRO A 344 6.08 -17.45 38.84
C PRO A 344 7.13 -16.49 39.41
N GLN A 345 6.87 -15.20 39.44
CA GLN A 345 7.76 -14.15 39.91
C GLN A 345 7.13 -13.45 41.11
N ALA A 346 7.93 -13.30 42.16
CA ALA A 346 7.58 -12.53 43.36
C ALA A 346 7.69 -11.02 43.06
N THR A 347 6.89 -10.25 43.80
CA THR A 347 6.97 -8.78 43.85
C THR A 347 7.35 -8.38 45.29
N LYS A 348 8.10 -7.29 45.45
CA LYS A 348 8.38 -6.72 46.77
C LYS A 348 7.39 -5.64 47.10
N VAL A 349 6.65 -5.78 48.19
CA VAL A 349 5.69 -4.80 48.68
C VAL A 349 6.06 -4.46 50.11
N GLY A 350 6.38 -3.21 50.40
CA GLY A 350 6.77 -2.79 51.79
C GLY A 350 8.04 -3.41 52.38
N GLY A 351 8.84 -4.09 51.54
CA GLY A 351 10.03 -4.84 51.97
C GLY A 351 9.85 -6.36 52.01
N ASP A 352 8.63 -6.85 52.04
CA ASP A 352 8.27 -8.25 52.04
C ASP A 352 8.19 -8.83 50.63
N VAL A 353 8.54 -10.11 50.50
CA VAL A 353 8.43 -10.89 49.24
C VAL A 353 7.04 -11.51 49.19
N VAL A 354 6.25 -11.08 48.23
CA VAL A 354 4.88 -11.53 48.03
C VAL A 354 4.68 -12.12 46.64
N TYR A 355 3.83 -13.13 46.57
CA TYR A 355 3.41 -13.77 45.33
C TYR A 355 1.96 -13.43 45.03
N LYS A 356 1.63 -13.45 43.74
CA LYS A 356 0.28 -13.20 43.26
C LYS A 356 -0.37 -14.52 42.88
N ALA A 357 -1.47 -14.88 43.57
CA ALA A 357 -2.37 -15.92 43.14
C ALA A 357 -3.59 -15.33 42.49
N VAL A 358 -4.05 -15.96 41.41
CA VAL A 358 -5.24 -15.55 40.66
C VAL A 358 -6.37 -16.54 40.97
N ILE A 359 -7.48 -16.02 41.45
CA ILE A 359 -8.66 -16.78 41.79
C ILE A 359 -9.81 -16.41 40.86
N GLU A 360 -10.37 -17.42 40.22
CA GLU A 360 -11.58 -17.29 39.43
C GLU A 360 -12.78 -17.55 40.33
N LEU A 361 -13.77 -16.65 40.26
CA LEU A 361 -15.01 -16.75 41.04
C LEU A 361 -15.96 -17.72 40.37
N GLY A 362 -16.63 -18.59 41.14
CA GLY A 362 -17.66 -19.50 40.66
C GLY A 362 -18.90 -18.76 40.16
N GLU A 363 -19.32 -17.75 40.92
CA GLU A 363 -20.40 -16.82 40.57
C GLU A 363 -19.94 -15.38 40.86
N GLN A 364 -20.30 -14.47 39.97
CA GLN A 364 -19.97 -13.07 40.17
C GLN A 364 -21.15 -12.37 40.85
N PRO A 365 -21.01 -11.94 42.14
CA PRO A 365 -22.12 -11.29 42.82
C PRO A 365 -22.46 -9.92 42.21
N ALA A 366 -23.75 -9.59 42.27
CA ALA A 366 -24.22 -8.28 41.83
C ALA A 366 -23.58 -7.17 42.70
N GLY A 367 -23.06 -6.13 42.05
CA GLY A 367 -22.40 -5.02 42.77
C GLY A 367 -20.88 -5.20 42.95
N LEU A 368 -20.28 -6.34 42.55
CA LEU A 368 -18.84 -6.49 42.54
C LEU A 368 -18.23 -5.49 41.53
N ARG A 369 -17.22 -4.75 42.00
CA ARG A 369 -16.55 -3.73 41.17
C ARG A 369 -15.03 -3.90 41.20
N TRP A 370 -14.39 -3.56 40.12
CA TRP A 370 -12.96 -3.46 40.06
C TRP A 370 -12.41 -2.53 41.14
N GLY A 371 -11.30 -2.93 41.80
CA GLY A 371 -10.66 -2.19 42.87
C GLY A 371 -11.21 -2.47 44.27
N MET A 372 -12.24 -3.31 44.42
CA MET A 372 -12.71 -3.71 45.73
C MET A 372 -11.68 -4.63 46.42
N SER A 373 -11.40 -4.34 47.67
CA SER A 373 -10.58 -5.20 48.53
C SER A 373 -11.33 -6.46 48.96
N VAL A 374 -10.62 -7.55 48.98
CA VAL A 374 -11.15 -8.85 49.37
C VAL A 374 -10.18 -9.58 50.28
N GLU A 375 -10.69 -10.42 51.18
CA GLU A 375 -9.92 -11.41 51.92
C GLU A 375 -10.15 -12.78 51.26
N VAL A 376 -9.07 -13.52 51.03
CA VAL A 376 -9.09 -14.82 50.37
C VAL A 376 -8.59 -15.88 51.30
N GLU A 377 -9.39 -16.88 51.55
CA GLU A 377 -9.00 -18.11 52.26
C GLU A 377 -8.83 -19.26 51.26
N ILE A 378 -7.63 -19.78 51.13
CA ILE A 378 -7.30 -20.88 50.23
C ILE A 378 -7.17 -22.14 51.04
N ALA A 379 -7.94 -23.18 50.77
CA ALA A 379 -7.85 -24.45 51.39
C ALA A 379 -6.59 -25.22 50.91
N THR A 380 -5.61 -25.38 51.79
CA THR A 380 -4.40 -26.17 51.51
C THR A 380 -4.57 -27.53 52.15
N GLY A 381 -4.71 -28.55 51.26
CA GLY A 381 -4.89 -29.93 51.71
C GLY A 381 -3.61 -30.60 52.16
#